data_f9fef39c6d0da8049ddd533542688899
#
_entry.id   f9fef39c6d0da8049ddd533542688899
#
_cell.length_a   1.000
_cell.length_b   1.000
_cell.length_c   1.000
_cell.angle_alpha   90.00
_cell.angle_beta   90.00
_cell.angle_gamma   90.00
#
_symmetry.space_group_name_H-M   'P 1'
#
loop_
_entity.id
_entity.type
_entity.pdbx_description
1 polymer ?
#
loop_
_entity_poly.entity_id
_entity_poly.type
_entity_poly.pdbx_seq_one_letter_code
_entity_poly.pdbx_strand_id
1 'polypeptide(L)'
;RQLLCLGMLMKAILQIEDKAVRELMAVTLADTVNHNNMLCKYHRQYQKLEALFGHHAYWPTDQPMENNVWGTELGMGAFVAKFDKTLSALQWLMKPEEPNGGGQKVVMHDTPLTLVTQSADDVLNGSSRCALYARTAEDLSFLLDRSVDAIITDPPYYGNVMYGELSDF
;
A
#
# COMPACT_ATOMS: atom_id res chain seq x y z
N ARG A 1 25.03 -4.03 2.82
CA ARG A 1 24.78 -2.56 2.81
C ARG A 1 23.30 -2.26 2.86
N GLN A 2 22.51 -2.88 2.00
CA GLN A 2 21.04 -2.68 1.90
C GLN A 2 20.33 -2.86 3.25
N LEU A 3 20.54 -3.98 3.95
CA LEU A 3 19.93 -4.22 5.27
C LEU A 3 20.32 -3.16 6.31
N LEU A 4 21.57 -2.70 6.30
CA LEU A 4 22.03 -1.62 7.18
C LEU A 4 21.28 -0.32 6.90
N CYS A 5 21.13 0.06 5.63
CA CYS A 5 20.43 1.28 5.24
C CYS A 5 18.94 1.22 5.63
N LEU A 6 18.27 0.08 5.39
CA LEU A 6 16.89 -0.13 5.82
C LEU A 6 16.74 -0.03 7.34
N GLY A 7 17.67 -0.64 8.11
CA GLY A 7 17.68 -0.53 9.56
C GLY A 7 17.90 0.90 10.07
N MET A 8 18.75 1.69 9.40
CA MET A 8 18.95 3.11 9.74
C MET A 8 17.68 3.93 9.45
N LEU A 9 17.01 3.71 8.33
CA LEU A 9 15.74 4.34 8.00
C LEU A 9 14.67 3.99 9.03
N MET A 10 14.51 2.71 9.35
CA MET A 10 13.55 2.25 10.37
C MET A 10 13.81 2.92 11.72
N LYS A 11 15.10 2.97 12.14
CA LYS A 11 15.47 3.63 13.39
C LYS A 11 15.10 5.12 13.38
N ALA A 12 15.31 5.82 12.27
CA ALA A 12 14.94 7.22 12.13
C ALA A 12 13.41 7.41 12.16
N ILE A 13 12.66 6.56 11.47
CA ILE A 13 11.19 6.58 11.46
C ILE A 13 10.62 6.39 12.86
N LEU A 14 11.17 5.48 13.66
CA LEU A 14 10.74 5.23 15.04
C LEU A 14 10.96 6.41 15.97
N GLN A 15 11.81 7.39 15.61
CA GLN A 15 12.04 8.61 16.38
C GLN A 15 11.04 9.74 16.04
N ILE A 16 10.19 9.56 15.04
CA ILE A 16 9.15 10.54 14.68
C ILE A 16 8.11 10.58 15.80
N GLU A 17 7.92 11.74 16.40
CA GLU A 17 7.02 11.93 17.53
C GLU A 17 5.54 11.81 17.10
N ASP A 18 5.17 12.45 15.99
CA ASP A 18 3.82 12.35 15.45
C ASP A 18 3.51 10.93 15.00
N LYS A 19 2.49 10.33 15.63
CA LYS A 19 2.10 8.94 15.37
C LYS A 19 1.64 8.72 13.93
N ALA A 20 0.83 9.62 13.38
CA ALA A 20 0.28 9.46 12.03
C ALA A 20 1.39 9.55 10.98
N VAL A 21 2.31 10.50 11.15
CA VAL A 21 3.47 10.64 10.27
C VAL A 21 4.37 9.41 10.40
N ARG A 22 4.63 8.93 11.60
CA ARG A 22 5.44 7.73 11.83
C ARG A 22 4.85 6.48 11.17
N GLU A 23 3.54 6.26 11.30
CA GLU A 23 2.86 5.13 10.66
C GLU A 23 2.90 5.23 9.13
N LEU A 24 2.66 6.42 8.58
CA LEU A 24 2.77 6.65 7.14
C LEU A 24 4.18 6.42 6.60
N MET A 25 5.19 6.86 7.34
CA MET A 25 6.59 6.62 6.98
C MET A 25 6.98 5.14 7.10
N ALA A 26 6.39 4.40 8.04
CA ALA A 26 6.57 2.95 8.14
C ALA A 26 5.97 2.22 6.92
N VAL A 27 4.79 2.62 6.45
CA VAL A 27 4.19 2.10 5.21
C VAL A 27 5.07 2.44 4.00
N THR A 28 5.62 3.65 3.93
CA THR A 28 6.55 4.06 2.87
C THR A 28 7.83 3.20 2.88
N LEU A 29 8.34 2.88 4.07
CA LEU A 29 9.49 1.98 4.21
C LEU A 29 9.13 0.55 3.78
N ALA A 30 7.95 0.04 4.13
CA ALA A 30 7.49 -1.29 3.70
C ALA A 30 7.43 -1.40 2.16
N ASP A 31 6.88 -0.37 1.47
CA ASP A 31 6.93 -0.33 -0.01
C ASP A 31 8.36 -0.24 -0.55
N THR A 32 9.28 0.38 0.19
CA THR A 32 10.71 0.41 -0.15
C THR A 32 11.34 -0.98 -0.04
N VAL A 33 11.02 -1.74 1.01
CA VAL A 33 11.51 -3.12 1.21
C VAL A 33 11.10 -4.04 0.07
N ASN A 34 9.92 -3.85 -0.52
CA ASN A 34 9.45 -4.60 -1.68
C ASN A 34 10.43 -4.57 -2.88
N HIS A 35 11.28 -3.53 -2.98
CA HIS A 35 12.32 -3.43 -4.04
C HIS A 35 13.74 -3.55 -3.49
N ASN A 36 13.90 -3.76 -2.20
CA ASN A 36 15.19 -3.73 -1.51
C ASN A 36 15.36 -4.98 -0.63
N ASN A 37 15.30 -6.13 -1.24
CA ASN A 37 15.56 -7.44 -0.63
C ASN A 37 16.30 -8.35 -1.59
N MET A 38 16.82 -9.47 -1.09
CA MET A 38 17.63 -10.42 -1.87
C MET A 38 16.82 -11.27 -2.87
N LEU A 39 15.49 -11.21 -2.81
CA LEU A 39 14.59 -11.96 -3.69
C LEU A 39 14.15 -11.13 -4.90
N CYS A 40 14.54 -9.86 -4.96
CA CYS A 40 14.26 -8.99 -6.10
C CYS A 40 15.03 -9.46 -7.33
N LYS A 41 14.32 -9.67 -8.44
CA LYS A 41 14.88 -10.10 -9.71
C LYS A 41 15.43 -8.91 -10.48
N TYR A 42 16.63 -9.06 -11.08
CA TYR A 42 17.16 -8.07 -12.00
C TYR A 42 16.69 -8.35 -13.43
N HIS A 43 15.96 -7.41 -13.99
CA HIS A 43 15.50 -7.48 -15.39
C HIS A 43 16.55 -6.88 -16.32
N ARG A 44 17.33 -7.75 -16.99
CA ARG A 44 18.48 -7.36 -17.83
C ARG A 44 18.10 -6.42 -18.98
N GLN A 45 16.97 -6.68 -19.64
CA GLN A 45 16.52 -5.88 -20.81
C GLN A 45 16.18 -4.44 -20.41
N TYR A 46 15.56 -4.24 -19.24
CA TYR A 46 15.16 -2.92 -18.75
C TYR A 46 16.13 -2.33 -17.74
N GLN A 47 17.22 -3.07 -17.42
CA GLN A 47 18.26 -2.66 -16.47
C GLN A 47 17.68 -2.16 -15.13
N LYS A 48 16.67 -2.85 -14.61
CA LYS A 48 15.98 -2.48 -13.36
C LYS A 48 15.79 -3.68 -12.45
N LEU A 49 15.63 -3.41 -11.16
CA LEU A 49 15.13 -4.39 -10.20
C LEU A 49 13.60 -4.44 -10.26
N GLU A 50 13.06 -5.64 -10.23
CA GLU A 50 11.62 -5.89 -10.10
C GLU A 50 11.27 -6.02 -8.63
N ALA A 51 10.04 -5.62 -8.27
CA ALA A 51 9.53 -5.78 -6.92
C ALA A 51 9.40 -7.27 -6.56
N LEU A 52 9.59 -7.61 -5.29
CA LEU A 52 9.34 -8.96 -4.78
C LEU A 52 7.90 -9.41 -5.10
N PHE A 53 6.91 -8.58 -4.77
CA PHE A 53 5.50 -8.87 -5.03
C PHE A 53 5.09 -8.73 -6.51
N GLY A 54 6.02 -8.45 -7.40
CA GLY A 54 5.81 -8.58 -8.84
C GLY A 54 5.71 -10.06 -9.29
N HIS A 55 6.09 -10.99 -8.42
CA HIS A 55 5.94 -12.42 -8.58
C HIS A 55 4.94 -12.94 -7.53
N HIS A 56 4.20 -13.98 -7.88
CA HIS A 56 3.17 -14.56 -7.02
C HIS A 56 3.71 -15.52 -5.95
N ALA A 57 5.03 -15.69 -5.89
CA ALA A 57 5.73 -16.52 -4.92
C ALA A 57 7.18 -16.04 -4.79
N TYR A 58 7.91 -16.55 -3.80
CA TYR A 58 9.34 -16.36 -3.71
C TYR A 58 10.03 -17.02 -4.91
N TRP A 59 10.81 -16.22 -5.60
CA TRP A 59 11.57 -16.69 -6.74
C TRP A 59 13.06 -16.64 -6.40
N PRO A 60 13.75 -17.81 -6.24
CA PRO A 60 15.20 -17.80 -6.04
C PRO A 60 15.87 -17.08 -7.21
N THR A 61 16.72 -16.13 -6.91
CA THR A 61 17.47 -15.42 -7.94
C THR A 61 18.88 -15.98 -8.04
N ASP A 62 19.32 -16.30 -9.25
CA ASP A 62 20.71 -16.75 -9.50
C ASP A 62 21.72 -15.64 -9.22
N GLN A 63 21.29 -14.40 -9.25
CA GLN A 63 22.10 -13.21 -9.05
C GLN A 63 21.37 -12.22 -8.15
N PRO A 64 21.51 -12.36 -6.82
CA PRO A 64 20.96 -11.39 -5.90
C PRO A 64 21.64 -10.02 -6.13
N MET A 65 20.83 -8.99 -6.28
CA MET A 65 21.30 -7.63 -6.53
C MET A 65 20.91 -6.72 -5.37
N GLU A 66 21.80 -5.86 -4.94
CA GLU A 66 21.47 -4.79 -4.00
C GLU A 66 21.00 -3.56 -4.76
N ASN A 67 19.85 -3.02 -4.34
CA ASN A 67 19.36 -1.73 -4.82
C ASN A 67 19.96 -0.58 -3.99
N ASN A 68 19.88 0.64 -4.50
CA ASN A 68 20.17 1.82 -3.73
C ASN A 68 18.95 2.18 -2.87
N VAL A 69 19.01 1.83 -1.59
CA VAL A 69 17.89 2.01 -0.64
C VAL A 69 17.46 3.47 -0.53
N TRP A 70 18.42 4.39 -0.41
CA TRP A 70 18.12 5.82 -0.30
C TRP A 70 17.58 6.38 -1.61
N GLY A 71 18.30 6.14 -2.70
CA GLY A 71 17.87 6.46 -4.03
C GLY A 71 18.63 7.56 -4.73
N THR A 72 18.22 7.72 -5.96
CA THR A 72 18.57 8.81 -6.87
C THR A 72 17.29 9.24 -7.57
N GLU A 73 17.32 10.34 -8.30
CA GLU A 73 16.17 10.83 -9.07
C GLU A 73 15.60 9.80 -10.07
N LEU A 74 16.41 8.84 -10.49
CA LEU A 74 16.04 7.81 -11.47
C LEU A 74 15.73 6.43 -10.84
N GLY A 75 15.90 6.28 -9.54
CA GLY A 75 15.79 5.00 -8.83
C GLY A 75 14.36 4.59 -8.51
N MET A 76 13.75 3.75 -9.30
CA MET A 76 12.49 3.10 -8.90
C MET A 76 12.74 2.16 -7.70
N GLY A 77 11.87 2.21 -6.69
CA GLY A 77 11.97 1.37 -5.51
C GLY A 77 12.90 1.88 -4.41
N ALA A 78 13.55 3.02 -4.61
CA ALA A 78 14.32 3.70 -3.59
C ALA A 78 13.41 4.49 -2.62
N PHE A 79 13.86 4.70 -1.38
CA PHE A 79 13.07 5.36 -0.35
C PHE A 79 12.61 6.76 -0.75
N VAL A 80 13.49 7.56 -1.35
CA VAL A 80 13.13 8.93 -1.81
C VAL A 80 12.00 8.89 -2.83
N ALA A 81 12.07 7.98 -3.82
CA ALA A 81 11.01 7.86 -4.82
C ALA A 81 9.67 7.40 -4.22
N LYS A 82 9.72 6.52 -3.20
CA LYS A 82 8.52 6.07 -2.47
C LYS A 82 7.96 7.20 -1.60
N PHE A 83 8.80 7.99 -0.97
CA PHE A 83 8.41 9.16 -0.21
C PHE A 83 7.71 10.20 -1.09
N ASP A 84 8.27 10.53 -2.25
CA ASP A 84 7.68 11.48 -3.19
C ASP A 84 6.31 11.00 -3.70
N LYS A 85 6.18 9.70 -3.95
CA LYS A 85 4.90 9.07 -4.31
C LYS A 85 3.88 9.19 -3.17
N THR A 86 4.30 8.93 -1.93
CA THR A 86 3.44 9.08 -0.74
C THR A 86 3.01 10.52 -0.57
N LEU A 87 3.93 11.48 -0.72
CA LEU A 87 3.63 12.91 -0.65
C LEU A 87 2.64 13.33 -1.74
N SER A 88 2.84 12.87 -2.98
CA SER A 88 1.91 13.13 -4.10
C SER A 88 0.52 12.57 -3.83
N ALA A 89 0.43 11.39 -3.23
CA ALA A 89 -0.84 10.79 -2.84
C ALA A 89 -1.56 11.62 -1.76
N LEU A 90 -0.83 12.10 -0.75
CA LEU A 90 -1.39 13.01 0.27
C LEU A 90 -1.87 14.32 -0.33
N GLN A 91 -1.11 14.91 -1.24
CA GLN A 91 -1.51 16.13 -1.95
C GLN A 91 -2.79 15.92 -2.75
N TRP A 92 -2.89 14.77 -3.43
CA TRP A 92 -4.12 14.40 -4.14
C TRP A 92 -5.30 14.20 -3.19
N LEU A 93 -5.10 13.58 -2.03
CA LEU A 93 -6.15 13.41 -1.01
C LEU A 93 -6.67 14.74 -0.46
N MET A 94 -5.83 15.76 -0.38
CA MET A 94 -6.25 17.12 0.04
C MET A 94 -7.11 17.82 -1.02
N LYS A 95 -6.91 17.50 -2.29
CA LYS A 95 -7.65 18.04 -3.42
C LYS A 95 -7.84 16.96 -4.49
N PRO A 96 -8.74 16.00 -4.24
CA PRO A 96 -8.94 14.90 -5.16
C PRO A 96 -9.53 15.40 -6.48
N GLU A 97 -8.90 15.02 -7.58
CA GLU A 97 -9.33 15.36 -8.94
C GLU A 97 -9.53 14.08 -9.75
N GLU A 98 -10.68 13.94 -10.39
CA GLU A 98 -10.95 12.84 -11.30
C GLU A 98 -11.30 13.32 -12.70
N PRO A 99 -10.92 12.58 -13.76
CA PRO A 99 -11.34 12.90 -15.10
C PRO A 99 -12.85 12.71 -15.26
N ASN A 100 -13.56 13.72 -15.76
CA ASN A 100 -14.94 13.56 -16.20
C ASN A 100 -14.98 12.79 -17.54
N GLY A 101 -16.18 12.42 -17.97
CA GLY A 101 -16.39 11.70 -19.25
C GLY A 101 -15.85 12.41 -20.50
N GLY A 102 -15.45 13.68 -20.40
CA GLY A 102 -14.80 14.48 -21.44
C GLY A 102 -13.29 14.63 -21.27
N GLY A 103 -12.67 13.92 -20.32
CA GLY A 103 -11.23 13.96 -20.06
C GLY A 103 -10.74 15.19 -19.31
N GLN A 104 -11.63 16.08 -18.89
CA GLN A 104 -11.27 17.22 -18.04
C GLN A 104 -11.19 16.79 -16.57
N LYS A 105 -10.21 17.28 -15.84
CA LYS A 105 -10.11 17.06 -14.40
C LYS A 105 -11.16 17.87 -13.66
N VAL A 106 -11.94 17.21 -12.83
CA VAL A 106 -12.94 17.82 -11.97
C VAL A 106 -12.52 17.58 -10.52
N VAL A 107 -12.49 18.66 -9.72
CA VAL A 107 -12.23 18.56 -8.30
C VAL A 107 -13.43 17.89 -7.62
N MET A 108 -13.17 16.79 -6.93
CA MET A 108 -14.18 16.11 -6.13
C MET A 108 -14.38 16.88 -4.84
N HIS A 109 -15.49 17.61 -4.74
CA HIS A 109 -15.84 18.36 -3.54
C HIS A 109 -16.44 17.45 -2.47
N ASP A 110 -15.98 17.64 -1.24
CA ASP A 110 -16.60 17.18 0.01
C ASP A 110 -16.71 15.67 0.22
N THR A 111 -15.57 14.97 0.13
CA THR A 111 -15.48 13.69 0.83
C THR A 111 -14.60 13.87 2.06
N PRO A 112 -15.16 14.15 3.23
CA PRO A 112 -14.35 14.23 4.45
C PRO A 112 -13.73 12.87 4.71
N LEU A 113 -12.41 12.78 4.74
CA LEU A 113 -11.64 11.59 5.08
C LEU A 113 -11.90 11.09 6.52
N THR A 114 -12.62 11.86 7.30
CA THR A 114 -12.91 11.64 8.72
C THR A 114 -14.07 10.66 8.99
N LEU A 115 -14.66 10.05 7.95
CA LEU A 115 -15.86 9.22 8.10
C LEU A 115 -15.59 7.74 7.93
N VAL A 116 -14.42 7.27 8.35
CA VAL A 116 -14.10 5.84 8.47
C VAL A 116 -14.32 5.37 9.89
N THR A 117 -15.07 4.30 10.07
CA THR A 117 -15.41 3.70 11.36
C THR A 117 -15.11 2.21 11.37
N GLN A 118 -15.34 1.56 12.51
CA GLN A 118 -15.42 0.11 12.66
C GLN A 118 -16.84 -0.35 13.03
N SER A 119 -17.83 0.49 12.75
CA SER A 119 -19.24 0.19 13.04
C SER A 119 -20.09 0.29 11.76
N ALA A 120 -20.72 -0.83 11.39
CA ALA A 120 -21.68 -0.83 10.28
C ALA A 120 -22.89 0.06 10.56
N ASP A 121 -23.32 0.15 11.81
CA ASP A 121 -24.46 0.98 12.22
C ASP A 121 -24.20 2.46 11.96
N ASP A 122 -22.95 2.91 12.12
CA ASP A 122 -22.57 4.31 11.81
C ASP A 122 -22.70 4.61 10.31
N VAL A 123 -22.46 3.63 9.46
CA VAL A 123 -22.66 3.76 8.01
C VAL A 123 -24.15 3.78 7.68
N LEU A 124 -24.92 2.86 8.28
CA LEU A 124 -26.36 2.73 8.03
C LEU A 124 -27.15 3.95 8.52
N ASN A 125 -26.75 4.56 9.62
CA ASN A 125 -27.39 5.77 10.14
C ASN A 125 -26.88 7.07 9.51
N GLY A 126 -25.88 7.00 8.61
CA GLY A 126 -25.31 8.13 7.89
C GLY A 126 -24.29 8.97 8.67
N SER A 127 -23.89 8.54 9.88
CA SER A 127 -22.84 9.23 10.66
C SER A 127 -21.42 8.91 10.15
N SER A 128 -21.28 7.85 9.35
CA SER A 128 -20.04 7.49 8.65
C SER A 128 -20.33 7.08 7.21
N ARG A 129 -19.32 7.09 6.35
CA ARG A 129 -19.45 6.65 4.94
C ARG A 129 -18.81 5.30 4.66
N CYS A 130 -17.92 4.86 5.52
CA CYS A 130 -17.15 3.64 5.32
C CYS A 130 -16.88 2.97 6.66
N ALA A 131 -17.08 1.67 6.73
CA ALA A 131 -16.62 0.84 7.84
C ALA A 131 -15.58 -0.15 7.34
N LEU A 132 -14.43 -0.24 8.01
CA LEU A 132 -13.34 -1.15 7.69
C LEU A 132 -13.21 -2.21 8.79
N TYR A 133 -13.20 -3.46 8.37
CA TYR A 133 -13.06 -4.60 9.26
C TYR A 133 -11.93 -5.52 8.81
N ALA A 134 -11.07 -5.93 9.74
CA ALA A 134 -10.09 -6.99 9.52
C ALA A 134 -10.64 -8.29 10.13
N ARG A 135 -11.46 -9.04 9.36
CA ARG A 135 -12.11 -10.27 9.82
C ARG A 135 -12.44 -11.21 8.66
N THR A 136 -12.82 -12.43 8.97
CA THR A 136 -13.31 -13.37 7.96
C THR A 136 -14.61 -12.89 7.32
N ALA A 137 -14.75 -13.09 6.01
CA ALA A 137 -15.99 -12.82 5.30
C ALA A 137 -17.05 -13.93 5.45
N GLU A 138 -16.74 -15.02 6.18
CA GLU A 138 -17.68 -16.10 6.48
C GLU A 138 -18.70 -15.69 7.55
N ASP A 139 -18.39 -14.69 8.36
CA ASP A 139 -19.27 -14.17 9.40
C ASP A 139 -19.58 -12.69 9.14
N LEU A 140 -20.79 -12.43 8.67
CA LEU A 140 -21.35 -11.11 8.43
C LEU A 140 -22.45 -10.76 9.44
N SER A 141 -22.50 -11.43 10.59
CA SER A 141 -23.52 -11.21 11.64
C SER A 141 -23.57 -9.80 12.22
N PHE A 142 -22.53 -8.98 11.95
CA PHE A 142 -22.46 -7.56 12.32
C PHE A 142 -23.22 -6.65 11.36
N LEU A 143 -23.72 -7.17 10.23
CA LEU A 143 -24.59 -6.46 9.29
C LEU A 143 -26.05 -6.77 9.58
N LEU A 144 -26.89 -5.78 9.46
CA LEU A 144 -28.33 -5.99 9.54
C LEU A 144 -28.86 -6.72 8.30
N ASP A 145 -29.87 -7.56 8.48
CA ASP A 145 -30.53 -8.22 7.37
C ASP A 145 -31.06 -7.19 6.35
N ARG A 146 -30.80 -7.46 5.07
CA ARG A 146 -31.25 -6.63 3.94
C ARG A 146 -30.70 -5.19 3.96
N SER A 147 -29.52 -4.98 4.53
CA SER A 147 -28.87 -3.67 4.59
C SER A 147 -27.84 -3.42 3.48
N VAL A 148 -27.60 -4.40 2.60
CA VAL A 148 -26.57 -4.34 1.56
C VAL A 148 -27.23 -4.45 0.19
N ASP A 149 -26.97 -3.49 -0.69
CA ASP A 149 -27.48 -3.44 -2.07
C ASP A 149 -26.58 -4.19 -3.06
N ALA A 150 -25.28 -4.25 -2.79
CA ALA A 150 -24.33 -4.93 -3.66
C ALA A 150 -23.19 -5.56 -2.85
N ILE A 151 -22.72 -6.72 -3.32
CA ILE A 151 -21.54 -7.40 -2.77
C ILE A 151 -20.50 -7.51 -3.88
N ILE A 152 -19.30 -6.98 -3.63
CA ILE A 152 -18.18 -7.05 -4.55
C ILE A 152 -17.04 -7.76 -3.82
N THR A 153 -16.52 -8.85 -4.40
CA THR A 153 -15.50 -9.69 -3.78
C THR A 153 -14.30 -9.84 -4.70
N ASP A 154 -13.13 -9.87 -4.09
CA ASP A 154 -11.85 -10.25 -4.71
C ASP A 154 -11.27 -11.41 -3.89
N PRO A 155 -11.71 -12.66 -4.13
CA PRO A 155 -11.30 -13.80 -3.33
C PRO A 155 -9.86 -14.20 -3.64
N PRO A 156 -9.20 -14.95 -2.73
CA PRO A 156 -7.89 -15.53 -3.00
C PRO A 156 -7.85 -16.33 -4.30
N TYR A 157 -6.77 -16.20 -5.07
CA TYR A 157 -6.62 -16.80 -6.39
C TYR A 157 -6.19 -18.28 -6.35
N TYR A 158 -6.66 -19.02 -5.37
CA TYR A 158 -6.37 -20.42 -5.13
C TYR A 158 -4.86 -20.70 -5.11
N GLY A 159 -4.35 -21.52 -6.00
CA GLY A 159 -2.91 -21.85 -6.08
C GLY A 159 -2.06 -20.92 -6.95
N ASN A 160 -2.62 -19.82 -7.46
CA ASN A 160 -1.86 -18.89 -8.32
C ASN A 160 -0.97 -17.92 -7.53
N VAL A 161 -1.27 -17.72 -6.24
CA VAL A 161 -0.50 -16.83 -5.35
C VAL A 161 -0.15 -17.58 -4.09
N MET A 162 1.13 -17.59 -3.73
CA MET A 162 1.65 -18.22 -2.52
C MET A 162 1.49 -17.24 -1.34
N TYR A 163 0.26 -17.03 -0.91
CA TYR A 163 -0.07 -16.03 0.14
C TYR A 163 0.71 -16.22 1.42
N GLY A 164 0.92 -17.49 1.87
CA GLY A 164 1.69 -17.78 3.06
C GLY A 164 3.13 -17.28 2.99
N GLU A 165 3.79 -17.48 1.85
CA GLU A 165 5.17 -17.00 1.63
C GLU A 165 5.23 -15.46 1.60
N LEU A 166 4.26 -14.84 0.93
CA LEU A 166 4.25 -13.38 0.78
C LEU A 166 3.85 -12.65 2.06
N SER A 167 3.19 -13.31 3.00
CA SER A 167 2.80 -12.75 4.29
C SER A 167 3.95 -12.66 5.31
N ASP A 168 5.10 -13.27 5.03
CA ASP A 168 6.28 -13.24 5.89
C ASP A 168 7.06 -11.90 5.82
N PHE A 169 6.59 -10.97 5.02
CA PHE A 169 7.18 -9.62 4.85
C PHE A 169 6.35 -8.53 5.59
#